data_471aacb99caf21d5b43964d105e8e548
#
_entry.id   471aacb99caf21d5b43964d105e8e548
#
_cell.length_a   1.000
_cell.length_b   1.000
_cell.length_c   1.000
_cell.angle_alpha   90.00
_cell.angle_beta   90.00
_cell.angle_gamma   90.00
#
_symmetry.space_group_name_H-M   'P 1'
#
loop_
_entity.id
_entity.type
_entity.pdbx_description
1 polymer ?
#
loop_
_entity_poly.entity_id
_entity_poly.type
_entity_poly.pdbx_seq_one_letter_code
_entity_poly.pdbx_strand_id
1 'polypeptide(L)'
;MEFIEYPYARILHALKSADLDLALIFKNSSIKNAADYLGPVSYSKVVIISQPHIKIDIYDDLYALNNIAVIRNAQFEEKFDQDAKLNKANVGNYKQAVNMLKHGRVDAVIGSLVGIEYALHQEKMSKKFLAQSFSLGKKEWGLHLAKESKFFKLKPRLIEAVNQNYQADLIHQLYQQQVKTCLEH
;
A
#
# COMPACT_ATOMS: atom_id res chain seq x y z
N MET A 1 12.57 18.47 9.77
CA MET A 1 11.99 17.54 8.82
C MET A 1 10.47 17.67 8.97
N GLU A 2 9.75 17.90 7.89
CA GLU A 2 8.31 17.99 7.86
C GLU A 2 7.74 16.69 7.32
N PHE A 3 6.68 16.16 7.93
CA PHE A 3 5.97 14.97 7.47
C PHE A 3 4.64 15.39 6.86
N ILE A 4 4.42 14.99 5.63
CA ILE A 4 3.22 15.34 4.87
C ILE A 4 2.53 14.06 4.42
N GLU A 5 1.23 13.96 4.65
CA GLU A 5 0.41 12.86 4.15
C GLU A 5 -0.24 13.25 2.82
N TYR A 6 -0.02 12.43 1.80
CA TYR A 6 -0.61 12.59 0.47
C TYR A 6 -1.31 11.32 0.00
N PRO A 7 -2.33 11.42 -0.86
CA PRO A 7 -2.79 10.30 -1.66
C PRO A 7 -1.65 9.70 -2.46
N TYR A 8 -1.60 8.37 -2.60
CA TYR A 8 -0.46 7.65 -3.18
C TYR A 8 -0.01 8.22 -4.55
N ALA A 9 -0.97 8.47 -5.46
CA ALA A 9 -0.65 9.04 -6.77
C ALA A 9 0.01 10.43 -6.68
N ARG A 10 -0.35 11.24 -5.66
CA ARG A 10 0.26 12.54 -5.40
C ARG A 10 1.69 12.42 -4.87
N ILE A 11 1.97 11.39 -4.04
CA ILE A 11 3.35 11.08 -3.59
C ILE A 11 4.24 10.82 -4.81
N LEU A 12 3.79 9.97 -5.75
CA LEU A 12 4.57 9.67 -6.95
C LEU A 12 4.80 10.92 -7.82
N HIS A 13 3.81 11.80 -7.93
CA HIS A 13 3.95 13.07 -8.66
C HIS A 13 4.95 13.98 -7.95
N ALA A 14 4.82 14.19 -6.65
CA ALA A 14 5.68 15.06 -5.86
C ALA A 14 7.16 14.60 -5.83
N LEU A 15 7.41 13.27 -5.85
CA LEU A 15 8.77 12.76 -6.05
C LEU A 15 9.34 13.09 -7.44
N LYS A 16 8.48 13.09 -8.49
CA LYS A 16 8.91 13.43 -9.86
C LYS A 16 9.21 14.91 -10.06
N SER A 17 8.50 15.77 -9.35
CA SER A 17 8.71 17.24 -9.38
C SER A 17 9.70 17.74 -8.31
N ALA A 18 10.22 16.84 -7.49
CA ALA A 18 11.06 17.16 -6.31
C ALA A 18 10.40 18.10 -5.29
N ASP A 19 9.05 18.18 -5.28
CA ASP A 19 8.29 18.84 -4.23
C ASP A 19 8.31 18.02 -2.92
N LEU A 20 8.70 16.75 -3.02
CA LEU A 20 8.91 15.83 -1.93
C LEU A 20 10.31 15.23 -2.04
N ASP A 21 11.13 15.42 -1.01
CA ASP A 21 12.50 14.91 -0.99
C ASP A 21 12.57 13.39 -0.80
N LEU A 22 11.75 12.86 0.13
CA LEU A 22 11.76 11.46 0.56
C LEU A 22 10.33 10.92 0.62
N ALA A 23 10.14 9.65 0.27
CA ALA A 23 8.89 8.95 0.50
C ALA A 23 9.12 7.50 0.96
N LEU A 24 8.33 7.07 1.95
CA LEU A 24 8.22 5.69 2.39
C LEU A 24 6.99 5.07 1.73
N ILE A 25 7.22 4.32 0.66
CA ILE A 25 6.15 3.68 -0.15
C ILE A 25 6.58 2.29 -0.58
N PHE A 26 5.67 1.50 -1.12
CA PHE A 26 6.03 0.28 -1.81
C PHE A 26 7.00 0.57 -2.95
N LYS A 27 8.01 -0.29 -3.10
CA LYS A 27 8.93 -0.22 -4.24
C LYS A 27 8.14 -0.14 -5.55
N ASN A 28 8.35 0.94 -6.30
CA ASN A 28 7.57 1.26 -7.49
C ASN A 28 8.48 1.58 -8.67
N SER A 29 8.37 0.80 -9.74
CA SER A 29 9.22 0.95 -10.93
C SER A 29 8.88 2.20 -11.77
N SER A 30 7.67 2.76 -11.64
CA SER A 30 7.21 3.90 -12.44
C SER A 30 7.93 5.21 -12.13
N ILE A 31 8.67 5.27 -10.99
CA ILE A 31 9.42 6.46 -10.57
C ILE A 31 10.93 6.29 -10.66
N LYS A 32 11.45 5.18 -11.19
CA LYS A 32 12.90 4.86 -11.28
C LYS A 32 13.75 5.96 -11.94
N ASN A 33 13.15 6.74 -12.84
CA ASN A 33 13.83 7.84 -13.52
C ASN A 33 13.89 9.11 -12.67
N ALA A 34 12.98 9.28 -11.70
CA ALA A 34 12.85 10.49 -10.89
C ALA A 34 13.31 10.31 -9.43
N ALA A 35 13.28 9.09 -8.90
CA ALA A 35 13.70 8.80 -7.54
C ALA A 35 14.54 7.53 -7.47
N ASP A 36 15.52 7.55 -6.57
CA ASP A 36 16.34 6.39 -6.24
C ASP A 36 15.72 5.63 -5.07
N TYR A 37 15.64 4.31 -5.23
CA TYR A 37 15.29 3.39 -4.14
C TYR A 37 16.51 3.19 -3.24
N LEU A 38 16.37 3.51 -1.95
CA LEU A 38 17.47 3.47 -0.98
C LEU A 38 17.58 2.13 -0.24
N GLY A 39 16.51 1.37 -0.19
CA GLY A 39 16.47 0.08 0.49
C GLY A 39 15.14 -0.18 1.20
N PRO A 40 14.92 -1.44 1.64
CA PRO A 40 13.72 -1.81 2.38
C PRO A 40 13.78 -1.28 3.81
N VAL A 41 12.64 -0.81 4.31
CA VAL A 41 12.43 -0.43 5.71
C VAL A 41 11.62 -1.51 6.43
N SER A 42 10.67 -2.12 5.73
CA SER A 42 9.77 -3.14 6.26
C SER A 42 9.10 -3.92 5.13
N TYR A 43 8.35 -4.96 5.46
CA TYR A 43 7.49 -5.69 4.53
C TYR A 43 6.04 -5.64 4.96
N SER A 44 5.14 -5.81 4.01
CA SER A 44 3.73 -6.09 4.28
C SER A 44 3.23 -7.20 3.38
N LYS A 45 2.28 -8.00 3.88
CA LYS A 45 1.52 -8.92 3.03
C LYS A 45 0.67 -8.09 2.07
N VAL A 46 0.62 -8.51 0.82
CA VAL A 46 -0.35 -8.03 -0.18
C VAL A 46 -1.50 -9.01 -0.19
N VAL A 47 -2.68 -8.52 0.06
CA VAL A 47 -3.90 -9.34 0.16
C VAL A 47 -5.02 -8.76 -0.68
N ILE A 48 -5.95 -9.62 -1.06
CA ILE A 48 -7.26 -9.27 -1.58
C ILE A 48 -8.29 -9.65 -0.52
N ILE A 49 -9.11 -8.70 -0.11
CA ILE A 49 -10.31 -8.95 0.68
C ILE A 49 -11.54 -8.82 -0.22
N SER A 50 -12.58 -9.59 0.06
CA SER A 50 -13.81 -9.62 -0.75
C SER A 50 -15.06 -9.41 0.08
N GLN A 51 -16.19 -9.23 -0.60
CA GLN A 51 -17.51 -9.32 0.03
C GLN A 51 -17.67 -10.66 0.76
N PRO A 52 -18.37 -10.73 1.92
CA PRO A 52 -18.46 -11.94 2.74
C PRO A 52 -19.00 -13.17 2.04
N HIS A 53 -19.81 -12.97 0.97
CA HIS A 53 -20.39 -14.06 0.18
C HIS A 53 -19.50 -14.51 -1.00
N ILE A 54 -18.39 -13.82 -1.24
CA ILE A 54 -17.43 -14.10 -2.32
C ILE A 54 -16.21 -14.78 -1.70
N LYS A 55 -15.94 -16.01 -2.12
CA LYS A 55 -14.77 -16.77 -1.71
C LYS A 55 -13.72 -16.71 -2.80
N ILE A 56 -12.46 -16.45 -2.43
CA ILE A 56 -11.31 -16.44 -3.32
C ILE A 56 -10.30 -17.43 -2.74
N ASP A 57 -10.16 -18.59 -3.36
CA ASP A 57 -9.23 -19.65 -2.94
C ASP A 57 -7.98 -19.68 -3.83
N ILE A 58 -8.15 -19.36 -5.12
CA ILE A 58 -7.07 -19.34 -6.12
C ILE A 58 -7.11 -18.04 -6.93
N TYR A 59 -6.03 -17.76 -7.63
CA TYR A 59 -5.92 -16.53 -8.43
C TYR A 59 -7.02 -16.43 -9.50
N ASP A 60 -7.40 -17.55 -10.12
CA ASP A 60 -8.36 -17.58 -11.22
C ASP A 60 -9.79 -17.20 -10.78
N ASP A 61 -10.10 -17.31 -9.48
CA ASP A 61 -11.37 -16.85 -8.93
C ASP A 61 -11.56 -15.33 -9.10
N LEU A 62 -10.45 -14.58 -9.26
CA LEU A 62 -10.48 -13.15 -9.50
C LEU A 62 -11.17 -12.79 -10.82
N TYR A 63 -11.19 -13.69 -11.79
CA TYR A 63 -11.84 -13.45 -13.08
C TYR A 63 -13.35 -13.45 -13.02
N ALA A 64 -13.93 -14.01 -11.95
CA ALA A 64 -15.37 -13.98 -11.70
C ALA A 64 -15.85 -12.66 -11.04
N LEU A 65 -14.92 -11.79 -10.60
CA LEU A 65 -15.25 -10.54 -9.94
C LEU A 65 -15.60 -9.46 -10.96
N ASN A 66 -16.67 -8.68 -10.67
CA ASN A 66 -17.06 -7.56 -11.53
C ASN A 66 -16.06 -6.39 -11.41
N ASN A 67 -15.64 -6.07 -10.17
CA ASN A 67 -14.73 -4.97 -9.94
C ASN A 67 -13.84 -5.21 -8.71
N ILE A 68 -12.53 -4.95 -8.87
CA ILE A 68 -11.54 -4.97 -7.79
C ILE A 68 -11.04 -3.56 -7.57
N ALA A 69 -11.23 -2.98 -6.38
CA ALA A 69 -10.68 -1.66 -6.05
C ALA A 69 -9.17 -1.72 -5.92
N VAL A 70 -8.47 -0.83 -6.63
CA VAL A 70 -7.01 -0.72 -6.71
C VAL A 70 -6.59 0.72 -6.44
N ILE A 71 -5.64 0.94 -5.55
CA ILE A 71 -5.08 2.29 -5.34
C ILE A 71 -4.40 2.77 -6.62
N ARG A 72 -4.82 3.93 -7.12
CA ARG A 72 -4.32 4.50 -8.38
C ARG A 72 -2.79 4.61 -8.39
N ASN A 73 -2.18 4.06 -9.44
CA ASN A 73 -0.75 4.02 -9.67
C ASN A 73 0.05 3.18 -8.65
N ALA A 74 -0.60 2.49 -7.71
CA ALA A 74 0.08 1.53 -6.86
C ALA A 74 0.46 0.28 -7.68
N GLN A 75 1.55 -0.33 -7.29
CA GLN A 75 2.00 -1.63 -7.82
C GLN A 75 2.02 -2.61 -6.65
N PHE A 76 1.34 -3.72 -6.78
CA PHE A 76 1.20 -4.71 -5.72
C PHE A 76 1.96 -6.00 -6.03
N GLU A 77 1.56 -6.70 -7.09
CA GLU A 77 2.14 -7.96 -7.55
C GLU A 77 2.12 -7.99 -9.07
N GLU A 78 3.20 -8.46 -9.69
CA GLU A 78 3.43 -8.30 -11.13
C GLU A 78 2.36 -8.95 -11.99
N LYS A 79 1.99 -10.21 -11.69
CA LYS A 79 0.93 -10.91 -12.41
C LYS A 79 -0.39 -10.17 -12.31
N PHE A 80 -0.77 -9.74 -11.10
CA PHE A 80 -2.00 -8.97 -10.88
C PHE A 80 -1.94 -7.62 -11.59
N ASP A 81 -0.83 -6.90 -11.45
CA ASP A 81 -0.70 -5.53 -12.00
C ASP A 81 -0.82 -5.52 -13.53
N GLN A 82 -0.26 -6.53 -14.21
CA GLN A 82 -0.24 -6.66 -15.67
C GLN A 82 -1.48 -7.39 -16.23
N ASP A 83 -2.29 -8.05 -15.41
CA ASP A 83 -3.44 -8.82 -15.88
C ASP A 83 -4.57 -7.90 -16.39
N ALA A 84 -4.69 -7.82 -17.70
CA ALA A 84 -5.71 -7.02 -18.38
C ALA A 84 -7.11 -7.66 -18.36
N LYS A 85 -7.24 -8.93 -17.95
CA LYS A 85 -8.54 -9.61 -17.82
C LYS A 85 -9.28 -9.19 -16.56
N LEU A 86 -8.58 -8.65 -15.57
CA LEU A 86 -9.18 -8.22 -14.31
C LEU A 86 -9.83 -6.83 -14.46
N ASN A 87 -11.06 -6.71 -14.00
CA ASN A 87 -11.76 -5.43 -13.94
C ASN A 87 -11.28 -4.64 -12.72
N LYS A 88 -10.43 -3.64 -12.92
CA LYS A 88 -9.81 -2.84 -11.86
C LYS A 88 -10.44 -1.47 -11.76
N ALA A 89 -11.03 -1.16 -10.60
CA ALA A 89 -11.60 0.15 -10.27
C ALA A 89 -10.55 0.98 -9.52
N ASN A 90 -10.05 2.06 -10.14
CA ASN A 90 -9.05 2.94 -9.53
C ASN A 90 -9.66 3.82 -8.43
N VAL A 91 -9.06 3.81 -7.24
CA VAL A 91 -9.46 4.61 -6.08
C VAL A 91 -8.29 5.46 -5.56
N GLY A 92 -8.58 6.50 -4.77
CA GLY A 92 -7.57 7.42 -4.25
C GLY A 92 -6.82 6.88 -3.03
N ASN A 93 -7.49 6.10 -2.19
CA ASN A 93 -6.93 5.57 -0.93
C ASN A 93 -7.72 4.36 -0.42
N TYR A 94 -7.21 3.70 0.63
CA TYR A 94 -7.86 2.52 1.23
C TYR A 94 -9.20 2.84 1.88
N LYS A 95 -9.37 4.04 2.45
CA LYS A 95 -10.67 4.47 3.02
C LYS A 95 -11.76 4.45 1.96
N GLN A 96 -11.48 5.02 0.78
CA GLN A 96 -12.42 4.98 -0.36
C GLN A 96 -12.67 3.53 -0.82
N ALA A 97 -11.61 2.70 -0.92
CA ALA A 97 -11.71 1.32 -1.34
C ALA A 97 -12.66 0.49 -0.44
N VAL A 98 -12.42 0.54 0.88
CA VAL A 98 -13.24 -0.22 1.84
C VAL A 98 -14.66 0.32 1.94
N ASN A 99 -14.87 1.61 1.75
CA ASN A 99 -16.22 2.18 1.65
C ASN A 99 -16.98 1.70 0.41
N MET A 100 -16.31 1.58 -0.73
CA MET A 100 -16.90 1.00 -1.93
C MET A 100 -17.25 -0.49 -1.71
N LEU A 101 -16.37 -1.24 -1.04
CA LEU A 101 -16.61 -2.63 -0.66
C LEU A 101 -17.83 -2.74 0.28
N LYS A 102 -17.90 -1.90 1.32
CA LYS A 102 -19.02 -1.84 2.28
C LYS A 102 -20.38 -1.67 1.60
N HIS A 103 -20.43 -0.87 0.55
CA HIS A 103 -21.66 -0.56 -0.17
C HIS A 103 -21.90 -1.42 -1.42
N GLY A 104 -21.14 -2.50 -1.60
CA GLY A 104 -21.28 -3.42 -2.73
C GLY A 104 -20.96 -2.79 -4.11
N ARG A 105 -20.20 -1.70 -4.13
CA ARG A 105 -19.78 -1.04 -5.38
C ARG A 105 -18.58 -1.69 -6.03
N VAL A 106 -17.84 -2.49 -5.25
CA VAL A 106 -16.78 -3.38 -5.71
C VAL A 106 -16.90 -4.71 -4.99
N ASP A 107 -16.46 -5.78 -5.64
CA ASP A 107 -16.50 -7.14 -5.10
C ASP A 107 -15.33 -7.41 -4.19
N ALA A 108 -14.19 -6.75 -4.45
CA ALA A 108 -12.97 -6.95 -3.70
C ALA A 108 -12.10 -5.68 -3.63
N VAL A 109 -11.13 -5.69 -2.72
CA VAL A 109 -10.11 -4.65 -2.55
C VAL A 109 -8.75 -5.32 -2.46
N ILE A 110 -7.78 -4.87 -3.26
CA ILE A 110 -6.38 -5.27 -3.13
C ILE A 110 -5.58 -4.22 -2.36
N GLY A 111 -4.64 -4.66 -1.52
CA GLY A 111 -3.74 -3.74 -0.84
C GLY A 111 -2.78 -4.40 0.14
N SER A 112 -2.00 -3.56 0.83
CA SER A 112 -1.26 -4.03 1.99
C SER A 112 -2.23 -4.44 3.10
N LEU A 113 -1.98 -5.58 3.74
CA LEU A 113 -2.81 -6.04 4.85
C LEU A 113 -2.98 -4.94 5.90
N VAL A 114 -1.89 -4.31 6.32
CA VAL A 114 -1.91 -3.24 7.33
C VAL A 114 -2.74 -2.03 6.89
N GLY A 115 -2.61 -1.60 5.62
CA GLY A 115 -3.37 -0.46 5.10
C GLY A 115 -4.87 -0.75 5.02
N ILE A 116 -5.24 -1.98 4.62
CA ILE A 116 -6.63 -2.42 4.60
C ILE A 116 -7.18 -2.52 6.03
N GLU A 117 -6.46 -3.15 6.96
CA GLU A 117 -6.86 -3.23 8.38
C GLU A 117 -7.10 -1.86 8.99
N TYR A 118 -6.20 -0.91 8.75
CA TYR A 118 -6.33 0.46 9.22
C TYR A 118 -7.59 1.13 8.67
N ALA A 119 -7.84 0.99 7.37
CA ALA A 119 -9.03 1.58 6.74
C ALA A 119 -10.33 0.94 7.25
N LEU A 120 -10.37 -0.39 7.41
CA LEU A 120 -11.52 -1.08 8.01
C LEU A 120 -11.80 -0.59 9.44
N HIS A 121 -10.74 -0.40 10.23
CA HIS A 121 -10.86 0.14 11.58
C HIS A 121 -11.43 1.56 11.58
N GLN A 122 -10.87 2.46 10.74
CA GLN A 122 -11.36 3.85 10.61
C GLN A 122 -12.84 3.91 10.21
N GLU A 123 -13.29 3.02 9.31
CA GLU A 123 -14.68 2.96 8.83
C GLU A 123 -15.59 2.12 9.73
N LYS A 124 -15.11 1.69 10.90
CA LYS A 124 -15.83 0.85 11.87
C LYS A 124 -16.42 -0.41 11.21
N MET A 125 -15.68 -0.97 10.28
CA MET A 125 -16.07 -2.21 9.59
C MET A 125 -15.59 -3.45 10.35
N SER A 126 -16.35 -4.54 10.20
CA SER A 126 -16.01 -5.81 10.84
C SER A 126 -14.70 -6.39 10.30
N LYS A 127 -13.85 -6.93 11.19
CA LYS A 127 -12.65 -7.71 10.83
C LYS A 127 -12.99 -9.02 10.07
N LYS A 128 -14.27 -9.40 9.96
CA LYS A 128 -14.71 -10.56 9.17
C LYS A 128 -14.27 -10.48 7.70
N PHE A 129 -14.13 -9.26 7.15
CA PHE A 129 -13.59 -9.06 5.81
C PHE A 129 -12.15 -9.56 5.64
N LEU A 130 -11.38 -9.64 6.74
CA LEU A 130 -9.99 -10.15 6.72
C LEU A 130 -9.90 -11.67 6.84
N ALA A 131 -10.94 -12.31 7.39
CA ALA A 131 -10.93 -13.74 7.69
C ALA A 131 -10.78 -14.62 6.43
N GLN A 132 -11.20 -14.11 5.28
CA GLN A 132 -11.15 -14.80 3.98
C GLN A 132 -10.20 -14.07 3.00
N SER A 133 -9.16 -13.40 3.53
CA SER A 133 -8.21 -12.69 2.68
C SER A 133 -7.37 -13.66 1.86
N PHE A 134 -7.35 -13.45 0.54
CA PHE A 134 -6.47 -14.15 -0.40
C PHE A 134 -5.10 -13.45 -0.44
N SER A 135 -4.02 -14.18 -0.20
CA SER A 135 -2.66 -13.61 -0.17
C SER A 135 -2.00 -13.73 -1.55
N LEU A 136 -1.54 -12.58 -2.08
CA LEU A 136 -0.74 -12.53 -3.31
C LEU A 136 0.78 -12.54 -3.03
N GLY A 137 1.20 -12.44 -1.77
CA GLY A 137 2.62 -12.46 -1.40
C GLY A 137 2.99 -11.34 -0.44
N LYS A 138 4.27 -10.95 -0.46
CA LYS A 138 4.83 -9.87 0.36
C LYS A 138 5.43 -8.81 -0.53
N LYS A 139 5.35 -7.55 -0.11
CA LYS A 139 5.98 -6.42 -0.80
C LYS A 139 6.74 -5.53 0.17
N GLU A 140 7.85 -4.98 -0.32
CA GLU A 140 8.73 -4.10 0.45
C GLU A 140 8.12 -2.70 0.59
N TRP A 141 8.06 -2.19 1.81
CA TRP A 141 8.04 -0.78 2.10
C TRP A 141 9.45 -0.27 2.05
N GLY A 142 9.74 0.65 1.16
CA GLY A 142 11.09 1.15 0.98
C GLY A 142 11.16 2.66 0.92
N LEU A 143 12.32 3.19 1.30
CA LEU A 143 12.59 4.61 1.24
C LEU A 143 13.04 4.99 -0.17
N HIS A 144 12.43 6.05 -0.71
CA HIS A 144 12.77 6.61 -2.02
C HIS A 144 13.23 8.05 -1.85
N LEU A 145 14.31 8.43 -2.54
CA LEU A 145 14.87 9.78 -2.54
C LEU A 145 14.73 10.38 -3.95
N ALA A 146 14.10 11.54 -4.05
CA ALA A 146 14.01 12.27 -5.32
C ALA A 146 15.41 12.64 -5.82
N LYS A 147 15.71 12.40 -7.10
CA LYS A 147 17.04 12.67 -7.69
C LYS A 147 17.39 14.15 -7.70
N GLU A 148 16.37 15.00 -7.88
CA GLU A 148 16.52 16.46 -7.87
C GLU A 148 16.42 17.05 -6.43
N SER A 149 16.37 16.21 -5.39
CA SER A 149 16.35 16.69 -4.01
C SER A 149 17.65 17.39 -3.63
N LYS A 150 17.55 18.51 -2.93
CA LYS A 150 18.70 19.20 -2.32
C LYS A 150 19.49 18.31 -1.33
N PHE A 151 18.85 17.25 -0.83
CA PHE A 151 19.43 16.26 0.07
C PHE A 151 20.07 15.07 -0.64
N PHE A 152 20.14 15.07 -1.98
CA PHE A 152 20.69 13.95 -2.74
C PHE A 152 22.11 13.56 -2.35
N LYS A 153 22.92 14.54 -1.91
CA LYS A 153 24.29 14.32 -1.38
C LYS A 153 24.31 13.42 -0.14
N LEU A 154 23.21 13.31 0.60
CA LEU A 154 23.10 12.44 1.78
C LEU A 154 22.74 10.99 1.43
N LYS A 155 22.54 10.66 0.15
CA LYS A 155 22.12 9.32 -0.29
C LYS A 155 22.94 8.18 0.33
N PRO A 156 24.30 8.20 0.39
CA PRO A 156 25.06 7.10 0.99
C PRO A 156 24.74 6.91 2.48
N ARG A 157 24.62 8.01 3.23
CA ARG A 157 24.26 7.97 4.67
C ARG A 157 22.82 7.49 4.88
N LEU A 158 21.90 7.85 4.00
CA LEU A 158 20.51 7.40 4.07
C LEU A 158 20.40 5.89 3.77
N ILE A 159 21.14 5.37 2.79
CA ILE A 159 21.24 3.93 2.51
C ILE A 159 21.74 3.17 3.74
N GLU A 160 22.83 3.66 4.35
CA GLU A 160 23.38 3.07 5.56
C GLU A 160 22.36 3.06 6.70
N ALA A 161 21.69 4.19 6.94
CA ALA A 161 20.67 4.31 7.97
C ALA A 161 19.48 3.36 7.73
N VAL A 162 19.01 3.21 6.48
CA VAL A 162 17.96 2.26 6.12
C VAL A 162 18.40 0.84 6.42
N ASN A 163 19.63 0.45 6.02
CA ASN A 163 20.12 -0.89 6.22
C ASN A 163 20.31 -1.23 7.71
N GLN A 164 20.80 -0.28 8.52
CA GLN A 164 20.99 -0.46 9.96
C GLN A 164 19.69 -0.53 10.76
N ASN A 165 18.62 0.10 10.26
CA ASN A 165 17.34 0.21 10.95
C ASN A 165 16.21 -0.62 10.30
N TYR A 166 16.56 -1.54 9.41
CA TYR A 166 15.58 -2.43 8.81
C TYR A 166 14.90 -3.31 9.85
N GLN A 167 13.56 -3.32 9.82
CA GLN A 167 12.73 -4.18 10.67
C GLN A 167 11.58 -4.75 9.84
N ALA A 168 11.58 -6.07 9.64
CA ALA A 168 10.60 -6.74 8.77
C ALA A 168 9.14 -6.37 9.09
N ASP A 169 8.79 -6.28 10.37
CA ASP A 169 7.43 -6.07 10.83
C ASP A 169 7.15 -4.64 11.34
N LEU A 170 8.05 -3.67 11.12
CA LEU A 170 7.93 -2.31 11.64
C LEU A 170 6.57 -1.68 11.38
N ILE A 171 6.11 -1.70 10.13
CA ILE A 171 4.83 -1.08 9.74
C ILE A 171 3.66 -1.74 10.47
N HIS A 172 3.69 -3.06 10.65
CA HIS A 172 2.66 -3.78 11.40
C HIS A 172 2.67 -3.43 12.89
N GLN A 173 3.86 -3.32 13.50
CA GLN A 173 4.02 -2.93 14.91
C GLN A 173 3.51 -1.51 15.15
N LEU A 174 3.86 -0.56 14.29
CA LEU A 174 3.37 0.83 14.37
C LEU A 174 1.84 0.91 14.28
N TYR A 175 1.24 0.14 13.37
CA TYR A 175 -0.21 0.04 13.26
C TYR A 175 -0.85 -0.49 14.55
N GLN A 176 -0.30 -1.58 15.12
CA GLN A 176 -0.83 -2.16 16.35
C GLN A 176 -0.74 -1.19 17.54
N GLN A 177 0.35 -0.43 17.64
CA GLN A 177 0.50 0.61 18.66
C GLN A 177 -0.56 1.69 18.51
N GLN A 178 -0.77 2.19 17.28
CA GLN A 178 -1.77 3.23 17.02
C GLN A 178 -3.20 2.77 17.34
N VAL A 179 -3.56 1.52 17.01
CA VAL A 179 -4.88 0.96 17.33
C VAL A 179 -5.09 0.82 18.83
N LYS A 180 -4.08 0.39 19.59
CA LYS A 180 -4.16 0.29 21.05
C LYS A 180 -4.39 1.65 21.68
N THR A 181 -3.62 2.66 21.27
CA THR A 181 -3.78 4.04 21.79
C THR A 181 -5.17 4.63 21.53
N CYS A 182 -5.79 4.28 20.38
CA CYS A 182 -7.16 4.72 20.06
C CYS A 182 -8.27 3.99 20.85
N LEU A 183 -7.96 2.86 21.49
CA LEU A 183 -8.93 2.10 22.30
C LEU A 183 -8.89 2.52 23.78
N GLU A 184 -7.87 3.25 24.21
CA GLU A 184 -7.68 3.72 25.58
C GLU A 184 -8.25 5.14 25.81
N HIS A 185 -8.85 5.74 24.78
CA HIS A 185 -9.53 7.05 24.80
C HIS A 185 -10.95 6.92 24.24
#